data_9e5b78f11e86d3c8eba32d27fecf986f
#
_entry.id   9e5b78f11e86d3c8eba32d27fecf986f
#
_cell.length_a   1.000
_cell.length_b   1.000
_cell.length_c   1.000
_cell.angle_alpha   90.00
_cell.angle_beta   90.00
_cell.angle_gamma   90.00
#
_symmetry.space_group_name_H-M   'P 1'
#
loop_
_entity.id
_entity.type
_entity.pdbx_description
1 polymer ?
#
loop_
_entity_poly.entity_id
_entity_poly.type
_entity_poly.pdbx_seq_one_letter_code
_entity_poly.pdbx_strand_id
1 'polypeptide(L)'
;MNNKQLLEPINFKSESIFSKNDLQITIDNSKNIVSLNQNREEPKKFKTLFKNYFLFEPPKISELRFNKKYMSFWVRTNSFFIVGDVNPKDLNSVFSSTASITDQTGGWISIQIKGKTSKSIFEKLISVNLEEFIQAKAIRASINKINCFILCESQFNKYTIICPISYYENMKSRLVSL
;
A
#
# COMPACT_ATOMS: atom_id res chain seq x y z
N MET A 1 -26.59 31.01 12.44
CA MET A 1 -25.52 30.13 12.93
C MET A 1 -25.28 29.08 11.85
N ASN A 2 -24.20 29.20 11.06
CA ASN A 2 -23.88 28.23 10.02
C ASN A 2 -23.30 26.97 10.68
N ASN A 3 -24.07 25.89 10.64
CA ASN A 3 -23.56 24.56 10.90
C ASN A 3 -22.50 24.27 9.83
N LYS A 4 -21.22 24.46 10.13
CA LYS A 4 -20.15 23.82 9.39
C LYS A 4 -20.36 22.33 9.56
N GLN A 5 -20.90 21.68 8.54
CA GLN A 5 -20.83 20.22 8.41
C GLN A 5 -19.34 19.88 8.40
N LEU A 6 -18.84 19.39 9.51
CA LEU A 6 -17.53 18.75 9.56
C LEU A 6 -17.61 17.57 8.58
N LEU A 7 -16.76 17.58 7.56
CA LEU A 7 -16.60 16.43 6.68
C LEU A 7 -16.23 15.25 7.56
N GLU A 8 -17.15 14.31 7.69
CA GLU A 8 -16.86 13.06 8.39
C GLU A 8 -15.71 12.35 7.65
N PRO A 9 -14.75 11.76 8.38
CA PRO A 9 -13.72 10.95 7.74
C PRO A 9 -14.39 9.89 6.88
N ILE A 10 -13.96 9.75 5.64
CA ILE A 10 -14.50 8.75 4.73
C ILE A 10 -14.20 7.38 5.33
N ASN A 11 -15.18 6.79 5.99
CA ASN A 11 -15.07 5.51 6.68
C ASN A 11 -15.41 4.40 5.68
N PHE A 12 -14.47 4.12 4.77
CA PHE A 12 -14.65 3.03 3.81
C PHE A 12 -14.44 1.69 4.51
N LYS A 13 -15.49 0.91 4.57
CA LYS A 13 -15.38 -0.55 4.71
C LYS A 13 -14.88 -1.13 3.39
N SER A 14 -14.35 -2.36 3.43
CA SER A 14 -13.97 -3.07 2.20
C SER A 14 -15.15 -3.11 1.24
N GLU A 15 -14.94 -2.65 0.01
CA GLU A 15 -15.97 -2.57 -1.04
C GLU A 15 -15.48 -3.30 -2.29
N SER A 16 -16.35 -4.15 -2.87
CA SER A 16 -16.11 -4.71 -4.20
C SER A 16 -16.55 -3.70 -5.24
N ILE A 17 -15.59 -3.15 -6.01
CA ILE A 17 -15.87 -2.19 -7.08
C ILE A 17 -16.32 -2.92 -8.34
N PHE A 18 -15.71 -4.06 -8.62
CA PHE A 18 -15.92 -4.81 -9.85
C PHE A 18 -15.65 -6.29 -9.61
N SER A 19 -16.52 -7.13 -10.17
CA SER A 19 -16.33 -8.58 -10.19
C SER A 19 -16.96 -9.15 -11.46
N LYS A 20 -16.15 -9.65 -12.36
CA LYS A 20 -16.61 -10.28 -13.60
C LYS A 20 -15.58 -11.31 -14.06
N ASN A 21 -16.06 -12.50 -14.42
CA ASN A 21 -15.23 -13.65 -14.80
C ASN A 21 -14.21 -13.96 -13.69
N ASP A 22 -12.92 -13.93 -14.03
CA ASP A 22 -11.81 -14.15 -13.09
C ASP A 22 -11.18 -12.87 -12.54
N LEU A 23 -11.73 -11.68 -12.87
CA LEU A 23 -11.25 -10.39 -12.39
C LEU A 23 -12.07 -9.88 -11.22
N GLN A 24 -11.40 -9.55 -10.14
CA GLN A 24 -11.97 -8.92 -8.96
C GLN A 24 -11.18 -7.67 -8.60
N ILE A 25 -11.88 -6.54 -8.43
CA ILE A 25 -11.30 -5.28 -7.95
C ILE A 25 -12.02 -4.91 -6.64
N THR A 26 -11.26 -4.83 -5.56
CA THR A 26 -11.78 -4.51 -4.23
C THR A 26 -10.98 -3.38 -3.59
N ILE A 27 -11.68 -2.51 -2.86
CA ILE A 27 -11.03 -1.59 -1.93
C ILE A 27 -10.97 -2.30 -0.59
N ASP A 28 -9.76 -2.37 -0.01
CA ASP A 28 -9.53 -2.97 1.29
C ASP A 28 -8.96 -1.91 2.25
N ASN A 29 -9.86 -1.29 3.00
CA ASN A 29 -9.51 -0.35 4.06
C ASN A 29 -9.60 -0.97 5.46
N SER A 30 -9.68 -2.29 5.55
CA SER A 30 -9.68 -3.01 6.83
C SER A 30 -8.30 -3.00 7.50
N LYS A 31 -7.25 -2.62 6.77
CA LYS A 31 -5.86 -2.62 7.24
C LYS A 31 -5.36 -1.22 7.49
N ASN A 32 -4.60 -1.08 8.56
CA ASN A 32 -3.90 0.17 8.85
C ASN A 32 -2.69 0.34 7.91
N ILE A 33 -2.37 1.59 7.62
CA ILE A 33 -1.17 2.00 6.88
C ILE A 33 -0.34 2.87 7.80
N VAL A 34 0.90 2.46 8.07
CA VAL A 34 1.81 3.20 8.95
C VAL A 34 3.12 3.44 8.24
N SER A 35 3.67 4.65 8.34
CA SER A 35 5.02 4.92 7.88
C SER A 35 6.04 4.72 9.00
N LEU A 36 7.10 3.97 8.72
CA LEU A 36 8.31 3.86 9.52
C LEU A 36 9.43 4.63 8.84
N ASN A 37 9.98 5.63 9.52
CA ASN A 37 11.12 6.41 9.05
C ASN A 37 12.33 6.11 9.93
N GLN A 38 13.25 5.30 9.44
CA GLN A 38 14.43 4.85 10.15
C GLN A 38 15.36 6.02 10.49
N ASN A 39 15.83 6.10 11.73
CA ASN A 39 16.86 7.03 12.16
C ASN A 39 18.23 6.59 11.62
N ARG A 40 19.12 7.54 11.34
CA ARG A 40 20.44 7.27 10.78
C ARG A 40 21.42 6.67 11.77
N GLU A 41 21.19 6.84 13.06
CA GLU A 41 22.16 6.53 14.12
C GLU A 41 22.30 5.03 14.38
N GLU A 42 21.21 4.26 14.32
CA GLU A 42 21.20 2.85 14.69
C GLU A 42 20.63 1.90 13.60
N PRO A 43 21.20 1.87 12.39
CA PRO A 43 20.61 1.10 11.29
C PRO A 43 20.62 -0.43 11.53
N LYS A 44 21.63 -0.95 12.24
CA LYS A 44 21.70 -2.39 12.58
C LYS A 44 20.60 -2.78 13.55
N LYS A 45 20.39 -1.97 14.60
CA LYS A 45 19.36 -2.20 15.61
C LYS A 45 17.96 -2.13 14.98
N PHE A 46 17.70 -1.11 14.14
CA PHE A 46 16.45 -1.01 13.39
C PHE A 46 16.19 -2.28 12.58
N LYS A 47 17.17 -2.75 11.81
CA LYS A 47 17.04 -3.95 10.99
C LYS A 47 16.70 -5.18 11.82
N THR A 48 17.34 -5.35 12.97
CA THR A 48 17.08 -6.47 13.90
C THR A 48 15.67 -6.40 14.47
N LEU A 49 15.23 -5.23 14.95
CA LEU A 49 13.88 -5.02 15.46
C LEU A 49 12.83 -5.26 14.37
N PHE A 50 13.07 -4.74 13.17
CA PHE A 50 12.16 -4.89 12.03
C PHE A 50 11.96 -6.37 11.67
N LYS A 51 13.07 -7.12 11.56
CA LYS A 51 13.03 -8.56 11.27
C LYS A 51 12.30 -9.35 12.35
N ASN A 52 12.55 -9.05 13.61
CA ASN A 52 11.91 -9.74 14.73
C ASN A 52 10.40 -9.47 14.80
N TYR A 53 9.99 -8.23 14.53
CA TYR A 53 8.58 -7.83 14.61
C TYR A 53 7.77 -8.31 13.42
N PHE A 54 8.28 -8.07 12.20
CA PHE A 54 7.53 -8.35 10.95
C PHE A 54 7.83 -9.73 10.35
N LEU A 55 8.84 -10.43 10.84
CA LEU A 55 9.32 -11.74 10.36
C LEU A 55 9.91 -11.70 8.94
N PHE A 56 10.34 -10.53 8.48
CA PHE A 56 11.11 -10.33 7.25
C PHE A 56 12.01 -9.09 7.38
N GLU A 57 13.01 -9.00 6.51
CA GLU A 57 13.95 -7.86 6.47
C GLU A 57 13.27 -6.61 5.94
N PRO A 58 13.71 -5.37 6.30
CA PRO A 58 13.24 -4.15 5.66
C PRO A 58 13.38 -4.25 4.13
N PRO A 59 12.36 -3.83 3.36
CA PRO A 59 12.43 -3.90 1.91
C PRO A 59 13.51 -2.97 1.34
N LYS A 60 14.21 -3.43 0.31
CA LYS A 60 15.11 -2.61 -0.49
C LYS A 60 14.32 -1.75 -1.48
N ILE A 61 15.02 -0.90 -2.23
CA ILE A 61 14.43 -0.11 -3.31
C ILE A 61 13.69 -1.04 -4.29
N SER A 62 12.47 -0.66 -4.65
CA SER A 62 11.58 -1.42 -5.53
C SER A 62 11.20 -2.82 -5.02
N GLU A 63 11.36 -3.09 -3.74
CA GLU A 63 11.04 -4.36 -3.13
C GLU A 63 9.76 -4.28 -2.30
N LEU A 64 8.95 -5.33 -2.40
CA LEU A 64 7.81 -5.64 -1.53
C LEU A 64 8.19 -6.84 -0.67
N ARG A 65 8.00 -6.71 0.66
CA ARG A 65 8.07 -7.83 1.60
C ARG A 65 6.69 -8.04 2.19
N PHE A 66 6.25 -9.28 2.29
CA PHE A 66 4.94 -9.58 2.86
C PHE A 66 4.87 -10.99 3.45
N ASN A 67 3.95 -11.16 4.36
CA ASN A 67 3.48 -12.42 4.89
C ASN A 67 1.94 -12.37 5.08
N LYS A 68 1.36 -13.30 5.82
CA LYS A 68 -0.10 -13.35 6.04
C LYS A 68 -0.65 -12.14 6.79
N LYS A 69 0.15 -11.47 7.64
CA LYS A 69 -0.30 -10.37 8.51
C LYS A 69 0.11 -9.00 8.00
N TYR A 70 1.30 -8.90 7.42
CA TYR A 70 1.94 -7.63 7.12
C TYR A 70 2.45 -7.59 5.69
N MET A 71 2.42 -6.40 5.14
CA MET A 71 3.05 -6.04 3.88
C MET A 71 3.91 -4.79 4.13
N SER A 72 5.13 -4.77 3.62
CA SER A 72 6.01 -3.60 3.70
C SER A 72 6.66 -3.34 2.37
N PHE A 73 6.75 -2.07 2.00
CA PHE A 73 7.41 -1.63 0.78
C PHE A 73 8.17 -0.32 0.99
N TRP A 74 9.18 -0.14 0.15
CA TRP A 74 10.02 1.04 0.15
C TRP A 74 9.26 2.26 -0.38
N VAL A 75 9.34 3.39 0.32
CA VAL A 75 8.72 4.66 -0.08
C VAL A 75 9.77 5.67 -0.53
N ARG A 76 10.83 5.80 0.25
CA ARG A 76 12.03 6.62 0.00
C ARG A 76 13.17 6.13 0.87
N THR A 77 14.34 6.75 0.76
CA THR A 77 15.51 6.40 1.58
C THR A 77 15.13 6.34 3.06
N ASN A 78 15.41 5.19 3.69
CA ASN A 78 15.12 4.90 5.11
C ASN A 78 13.63 5.06 5.50
N SER A 79 12.70 4.99 4.55
CA SER A 79 11.27 5.15 4.82
C SER A 79 10.47 4.03 4.17
N PHE A 80 9.61 3.41 4.97
CA PHE A 80 8.83 2.25 4.60
C PHE A 80 7.35 2.48 4.95
N PHE A 81 6.44 2.00 4.12
CA PHE A 81 5.07 1.81 4.54
C PHE A 81 4.89 0.37 5.01
N ILE A 82 4.11 0.24 6.07
CA ILE A 82 3.61 -1.03 6.59
C ILE A 82 2.11 -1.03 6.42
N VAL A 83 1.58 -2.07 5.79
CA VAL A 83 0.14 -2.28 5.61
C VAL A 83 -0.23 -3.59 6.31
N GLY A 84 -1.22 -3.54 7.19
CA GLY A 84 -1.62 -4.74 7.93
C GLY A 84 -2.39 -4.43 9.19
N ASP A 85 -2.52 -5.44 10.04
CA ASP A 85 -3.08 -5.29 11.38
C ASP A 85 -2.00 -4.75 12.34
N VAL A 86 -1.66 -3.47 12.16
CA VAL A 86 -0.63 -2.76 12.91
C VAL A 86 -1.24 -1.62 13.71
N ASN A 87 -0.84 -1.51 14.98
CA ASN A 87 -1.19 -0.37 15.81
C ASN A 87 0.01 0.59 15.89
N PRO A 88 -0.12 1.87 15.53
CA PRO A 88 0.95 2.84 15.62
C PRO A 88 1.57 2.97 17.01
N LYS A 89 0.78 2.80 18.09
CA LYS A 89 1.28 2.86 19.47
C LYS A 89 2.19 1.68 19.80
N ASP A 90 1.80 0.46 19.35
CA ASP A 90 2.61 -0.73 19.57
C ASP A 90 3.94 -0.66 18.79
N LEU A 91 3.87 -0.18 17.54
CA LEU A 91 5.08 0.08 16.75
C LEU A 91 5.98 1.12 17.44
N ASN A 92 5.41 2.18 18.00
CA ASN A 92 6.19 3.19 18.69
C ASN A 92 6.89 2.63 19.93
N SER A 93 6.25 1.73 20.68
CA SER A 93 6.89 1.08 21.82
C SER A 93 8.13 0.26 21.45
N VAL A 94 8.11 -0.33 20.24
CA VAL A 94 9.23 -1.18 19.75
C VAL A 94 10.31 -0.36 19.04
N PHE A 95 9.93 0.63 18.26
CA PHE A 95 10.83 1.30 17.30
C PHE A 95 11.23 2.74 17.72
N SER A 96 10.70 3.30 18.81
CA SER A 96 10.89 4.72 19.18
C SER A 96 12.35 5.18 19.24
N SER A 97 13.29 4.27 19.60
CA SER A 97 14.72 4.59 19.61
C SER A 97 15.39 4.52 18.22
N THR A 98 14.74 3.91 17.24
CA THR A 98 15.36 3.60 15.92
C THR A 98 14.58 4.15 14.72
N ALA A 99 13.33 4.57 14.91
CA ALA A 99 12.49 5.09 13.84
C ALA A 99 11.42 6.04 14.38
N SER A 100 11.01 6.99 13.51
CA SER A 100 9.79 7.78 13.70
C SER A 100 8.61 7.08 13.03
N ILE A 101 7.46 7.07 13.71
CA ILE A 101 6.26 6.38 13.28
C ILE A 101 5.15 7.39 13.04
N THR A 102 4.46 7.25 11.91
CA THR A 102 3.31 8.10 11.58
C THR A 102 2.17 7.24 11.08
N ASP A 103 0.99 7.43 11.66
CA ASP A 103 -0.24 6.84 11.15
C ASP A 103 -0.61 7.49 9.81
N GLN A 104 -0.80 6.66 8.79
CA GLN A 104 -1.14 7.04 7.43
C GLN A 104 -2.50 6.47 7.00
N THR A 105 -3.20 5.78 7.91
CA THR A 105 -4.42 5.02 7.60
C THR A 105 -5.49 5.89 6.94
N GLY A 106 -5.72 7.09 7.43
CA GLY A 106 -6.70 8.02 6.84
C GLY A 106 -6.20 8.80 5.60
N GLY A 107 -4.94 8.65 5.21
CA GLY A 107 -4.33 9.39 4.08
C GLY A 107 -4.27 8.59 2.78
N TRP A 108 -4.40 7.28 2.86
CA TRP A 108 -4.21 6.37 1.72
C TRP A 108 -5.30 5.32 1.66
N ILE A 109 -5.59 4.84 0.45
CA ILE A 109 -6.47 3.70 0.20
C ILE A 109 -5.69 2.57 -0.45
N SER A 110 -6.12 1.35 -0.15
CA SER A 110 -5.60 0.12 -0.73
C SER A 110 -6.63 -0.46 -1.70
N ILE A 111 -6.27 -0.62 -2.97
CA ILE A 111 -7.10 -1.21 -4.01
C ILE A 111 -6.45 -2.48 -4.49
N GLN A 112 -7.10 -3.61 -4.29
CA GLN A 112 -6.61 -4.91 -4.71
C GLN A 112 -7.23 -5.29 -6.06
N ILE A 113 -6.40 -5.70 -7.01
CA ILE A 113 -6.78 -6.23 -8.31
C ILE A 113 -6.31 -7.67 -8.38
N LYS A 114 -7.23 -8.61 -8.54
CA LYS A 114 -6.96 -10.04 -8.52
C LYS A 114 -7.61 -10.74 -9.71
N GLY A 115 -6.91 -11.71 -10.28
CA GLY A 115 -7.39 -12.58 -11.36
C GLY A 115 -6.45 -12.61 -12.57
N LYS A 116 -6.60 -13.60 -13.43
CA LYS A 116 -5.73 -13.84 -14.60
C LYS A 116 -5.74 -12.69 -15.60
N THR A 117 -6.85 -11.97 -15.70
CA THR A 117 -6.99 -10.79 -16.58
C THR A 117 -6.38 -9.53 -16.00
N SER A 118 -5.83 -9.56 -14.77
CA SER A 118 -5.17 -8.41 -14.14
C SER A 118 -4.04 -7.81 -15.00
N LYS A 119 -3.32 -8.63 -15.76
CA LYS A 119 -2.27 -8.18 -16.70
C LYS A 119 -2.83 -7.15 -17.68
N SER A 120 -3.90 -7.49 -18.39
CA SER A 120 -4.50 -6.61 -19.41
C SER A 120 -5.05 -5.30 -18.82
N ILE A 121 -5.49 -5.33 -17.57
CA ILE A 121 -5.90 -4.12 -16.84
C ILE A 121 -4.70 -3.22 -16.58
N PHE A 122 -3.62 -3.78 -16.06
CA PHE A 122 -2.41 -3.01 -15.75
C PHE A 122 -1.72 -2.45 -16.99
N GLU A 123 -1.72 -3.17 -18.13
CA GLU A 123 -1.22 -2.66 -19.42
C GLU A 123 -1.94 -1.39 -19.88
N LYS A 124 -3.23 -1.23 -19.52
CA LYS A 124 -4.00 -0.01 -19.80
C LYS A 124 -3.84 1.09 -18.76
N LEU A 125 -3.42 0.75 -17.55
CA LEU A 125 -3.32 1.69 -16.42
C LEU A 125 -1.97 2.35 -16.32
N ILE A 126 -0.88 1.63 -16.59
CA ILE A 126 0.48 2.06 -16.32
C ILE A 126 1.41 1.79 -17.50
N SER A 127 2.38 2.66 -17.69
CA SER A 127 3.44 2.51 -18.68
C SER A 127 4.67 1.81 -18.06
N VAL A 128 4.50 0.57 -17.63
CA VAL A 128 5.55 -0.24 -17.01
C VAL A 128 5.60 -1.60 -17.71
N ASN A 129 6.81 -2.10 -17.94
CA ASN A 129 6.98 -3.44 -18.46
C ASN A 129 6.56 -4.48 -17.39
N LEU A 130 5.38 -5.09 -17.56
CA LEU A 130 4.83 -6.06 -16.61
C LEU A 130 5.59 -7.39 -16.59
N GLU A 131 6.35 -7.73 -17.63
CA GLU A 131 7.20 -8.91 -17.63
C GLU A 131 8.37 -8.78 -16.64
N GLU A 132 8.84 -7.55 -16.42
CA GLU A 132 9.89 -7.23 -15.44
C GLU A 132 9.33 -6.90 -14.05
N PHE A 133 8.03 -6.61 -13.96
CA PHE A 133 7.34 -6.33 -12.70
C PHE A 133 6.88 -7.62 -12.04
N ILE A 134 7.86 -8.42 -11.63
CA ILE A 134 7.67 -9.76 -11.04
C ILE A 134 7.17 -9.70 -9.59
N GLN A 135 6.82 -10.86 -9.05
CA GLN A 135 6.41 -11.02 -7.65
C GLN A 135 7.41 -10.40 -6.67
N ALA A 136 6.90 -9.85 -5.59
CA ALA A 136 7.65 -9.15 -4.53
C ALA A 136 8.35 -7.86 -5.00
N LYS A 137 7.85 -7.24 -6.07
CA LYS A 137 8.24 -5.90 -6.51
C LYS A 137 7.23 -4.85 -6.06
N ALA A 138 7.75 -3.65 -5.81
CA ALA A 138 6.98 -2.45 -5.54
C ALA A 138 7.53 -1.30 -6.38
N ILE A 139 6.67 -0.57 -7.05
CA ILE A 139 7.06 0.59 -7.87
C ILE A 139 6.21 1.80 -7.51
N ARG A 140 6.73 2.96 -7.81
CA ARG A 140 5.94 4.21 -7.84
C ARG A 140 5.62 4.53 -9.28
N ALA A 141 4.33 4.61 -9.60
CA ALA A 141 3.85 4.90 -10.95
C ALA A 141 2.66 5.86 -10.91
N SER A 142 2.39 6.50 -12.04
CA SER A 142 1.24 7.38 -12.20
C SER A 142 0.10 6.64 -12.89
N ILE A 143 -1.07 6.63 -12.26
CA ILE A 143 -2.32 6.16 -12.85
C ILE A 143 -3.20 7.39 -13.05
N ASN A 144 -3.51 7.74 -14.29
CA ASN A 144 -4.32 8.92 -14.63
C ASN A 144 -3.82 10.21 -13.92
N LYS A 145 -2.49 10.45 -13.95
CA LYS A 145 -1.78 11.57 -13.26
C LYS A 145 -1.78 11.49 -11.73
N ILE A 146 -2.31 10.44 -11.13
CA ILE A 146 -2.30 10.22 -9.69
C ILE A 146 -1.07 9.35 -9.34
N ASN A 147 -0.20 9.85 -8.49
CA ASN A 147 0.97 9.11 -8.03
C ASN A 147 0.55 8.02 -7.04
N CYS A 148 0.81 6.78 -7.41
CA CYS A 148 0.47 5.59 -6.65
C CYS A 148 1.70 4.73 -6.37
N PHE A 149 1.63 3.89 -5.33
CA PHE A 149 2.49 2.72 -5.21
C PHE A 149 1.75 1.52 -5.77
N ILE A 150 2.43 0.71 -6.55
CA ILE A 150 1.90 -0.52 -7.13
C ILE A 150 2.74 -1.67 -6.63
N LEU A 151 2.09 -2.63 -6.01
CA LEU A 151 2.70 -3.76 -5.33
C LEU A 151 2.31 -5.03 -6.08
N CYS A 152 3.30 -5.84 -6.47
CA CYS A 152 3.08 -7.12 -7.12
C CYS A 152 3.18 -8.25 -6.09
N GLU A 153 2.05 -8.75 -5.62
CA GLU A 153 2.00 -9.90 -4.71
C GLU A 153 2.12 -11.23 -5.45
N SER A 154 1.55 -11.31 -6.67
CA SER A 154 1.66 -12.46 -7.56
C SER A 154 1.59 -11.98 -8.99
N GLN A 155 2.65 -12.23 -9.77
CA GLN A 155 2.76 -11.76 -11.14
C GLN A 155 1.57 -12.25 -12.00
N PHE A 156 0.98 -11.32 -12.75
CA PHE A 156 -0.20 -11.51 -13.62
C PHE A 156 -1.48 -11.96 -12.89
N ASN A 157 -1.48 -12.01 -11.57
CA ASN A 157 -2.64 -12.51 -10.82
C ASN A 157 -3.08 -11.62 -9.66
N LYS A 158 -2.16 -10.98 -8.92
CA LYS A 158 -2.52 -10.18 -7.76
C LYS A 158 -1.62 -8.97 -7.58
N TYR A 159 -2.25 -7.81 -7.64
CA TYR A 159 -1.62 -6.51 -7.44
C TYR A 159 -2.39 -5.69 -6.43
N THR A 160 -1.68 -4.83 -5.70
CA THR A 160 -2.28 -3.83 -4.82
C THR A 160 -1.81 -2.45 -5.23
N ILE A 161 -2.75 -1.53 -5.42
CA ILE A 161 -2.51 -0.10 -5.65
C ILE A 161 -2.73 0.63 -4.34
N ILE A 162 -1.72 1.39 -3.89
CA ILE A 162 -1.85 2.31 -2.75
C ILE A 162 -1.85 3.73 -3.31
N CYS A 163 -2.96 4.44 -3.17
CA CYS A 163 -3.10 5.81 -3.66
C CYS A 163 -3.66 6.75 -2.58
N PRO A 164 -3.44 8.08 -2.70
CA PRO A 164 -3.99 9.02 -1.73
C PRO A 164 -5.52 8.97 -1.71
N ILE A 165 -6.11 9.00 -0.53
CA ILE A 165 -7.56 8.86 -0.33
C ILE A 165 -8.36 9.95 -1.05
N SER A 166 -7.79 11.15 -1.19
CA SER A 166 -8.43 12.28 -1.91
C SER A 166 -8.75 11.98 -3.37
N TYR A 167 -8.13 10.96 -3.96
CA TYR A 167 -8.37 10.53 -5.35
C TYR A 167 -9.25 9.28 -5.47
N TYR A 168 -9.91 8.89 -4.39
CA TYR A 168 -10.74 7.68 -4.35
C TYR A 168 -11.74 7.59 -5.51
N GLU A 169 -12.60 8.61 -5.65
CA GLU A 169 -13.65 8.62 -6.68
C GLU A 169 -13.07 8.60 -8.11
N ASN A 170 -11.99 9.34 -8.33
CA ASN A 170 -11.30 9.35 -9.63
C ASN A 170 -10.72 7.97 -9.97
N MET A 171 -10.11 7.32 -8.97
CA MET A 171 -9.54 5.99 -9.16
C MET A 171 -10.63 4.93 -9.37
N LYS A 172 -11.71 4.97 -8.58
CA LYS A 172 -12.87 4.09 -8.73
C LYS A 172 -13.48 4.22 -10.13
N SER A 173 -13.77 5.44 -10.58
CA SER A 173 -14.33 5.70 -11.91
C SER A 173 -13.42 5.19 -13.02
N ARG A 174 -12.10 5.38 -12.87
CA ARG A 174 -11.13 4.88 -13.86
C ARG A 174 -11.09 3.36 -13.92
N LEU A 175 -11.15 2.68 -12.79
CA LEU A 175 -11.09 1.21 -12.73
C LEU A 175 -12.38 0.55 -13.24
N VAL A 176 -13.53 1.19 -13.04
CA VAL A 176 -14.83 0.70 -13.56
C VAL A 176 -14.94 0.88 -15.08
N SER A 177 -14.25 1.88 -15.66
CA SER A 177 -14.25 2.17 -17.09
C SER A 177 -13.33 1.29 -17.94
N LEU A 178 -12.62 0.33 -17.36
CA LEU A 178 -11.66 -0.57 -18.05
C LEU A 178 -12.33 -1.83 -18.59
#